data_b597cc292ebaf6bd6e573173277ba819
#
_entry.id   b597cc292ebaf6bd6e573173277ba819
#
_cell.length_a   1.000
_cell.length_b   1.000
_cell.length_c   1.000
_cell.angle_alpha   90.00
_cell.angle_beta   90.00
_cell.angle_gamma   90.00
#
_symmetry.space_group_name_H-M   'P 1'
#
loop_
_entity.id
_entity.type
_entity.pdbx_description
1 polymer ?
#
loop_
_entity_poly.entity_id
_entity_poly.type
_entity_poly.pdbx_seq_one_letter_code
_entity_poly.pdbx_strand_id
1 'polypeptide(L)'
;MRTSDLREKAIRRIQRFAITEEEIDDLIYAGDYVYDPDCDPSEPYATLECMISLLPEQKRHDLMCLMYLGRNLESYGLCQETVDDFCAYADEKAGENCSGSTDPAYLAGKARIARWLRLVKKEVRPDFWYIGTRYDGDVRLREITTDDADFMMQLVSDPKVTRFIPGMIQDREMLISWIQSLGTTDHEYIVEIEGTDELIGECSLTEQGENGEIGFMLLPKYWHQGYGTEAVNSLIDKAQAMKIKELMATTDERNTAAIRLLQSCGFTKKKSGWMVMLSESEGDVAGNGQTINQFRRSV
;
A
#
# COMPACT_ATOMS: atom_id res chain seq x y z
N MET A 1 0.11 -2.77 -33.60
CA MET A 1 -0.16 -1.67 -32.66
C MET A 1 1.07 -1.52 -31.77
N ARG A 2 1.45 -0.30 -31.32
CA ARG A 2 2.58 -0.12 -30.42
C ARG A 2 2.21 -0.64 -29.01
N THR A 3 3.17 -1.02 -28.21
CA THR A 3 2.94 -1.50 -26.82
C THR A 3 2.19 -0.46 -25.97
N SER A 4 2.48 0.84 -26.18
CA SER A 4 1.75 1.94 -25.55
C SER A 4 0.26 1.94 -25.87
N ASP A 5 -0.09 1.69 -27.14
CA ASP A 5 -1.48 1.70 -27.60
C ASP A 5 -2.27 0.49 -27.07
N LEU A 6 -1.58 -0.65 -26.89
CA LEU A 6 -2.14 -1.86 -26.28
C LEU A 6 -2.45 -1.65 -24.80
N ARG A 7 -1.49 -1.07 -24.08
CA ARG A 7 -1.69 -0.69 -22.67
C ARG A 7 -2.87 0.25 -22.52
N GLU A 8 -2.91 1.31 -23.31
CA GLU A 8 -4.00 2.29 -23.25
C GLU A 8 -5.37 1.66 -23.53
N LYS A 9 -5.45 0.72 -24.49
CA LYS A 9 -6.69 0.00 -24.77
C LYS A 9 -7.15 -0.84 -23.57
N ALA A 10 -6.27 -1.63 -22.99
CA ALA A 10 -6.57 -2.42 -21.79
C ALA A 10 -6.98 -1.53 -20.61
N ILE A 11 -6.26 -0.45 -20.41
CA ILE A 11 -6.52 0.59 -19.39
C ILE A 11 -7.95 1.14 -19.51
N ARG A 12 -8.34 1.64 -20.66
CA ARG A 12 -9.68 2.19 -20.88
C ARG A 12 -10.80 1.19 -20.57
N ARG A 13 -10.52 -0.10 -20.72
CA ARG A 13 -11.49 -1.15 -20.38
C ARG A 13 -11.56 -1.37 -18.86
N ILE A 14 -10.40 -1.45 -18.21
CA ILE A 14 -10.30 -1.62 -16.75
C ILE A 14 -10.90 -0.42 -15.99
N GLN A 15 -10.78 0.81 -16.54
CA GLN A 15 -11.40 2.02 -15.95
C GLN A 15 -12.91 1.95 -15.77
N ARG A 16 -13.59 1.02 -16.43
CA ARG A 16 -15.03 0.80 -16.29
C ARG A 16 -15.36 -0.22 -15.21
N PHE A 17 -14.36 -0.82 -14.58
CA PHE A 17 -14.56 -1.79 -13.51
C PHE A 17 -14.93 -1.10 -12.21
N ALA A 18 -15.77 -1.76 -11.43
CA ALA A 18 -16.18 -1.28 -10.11
C ALA A 18 -15.19 -1.69 -9.00
N ILE A 19 -14.38 -2.75 -9.23
CA ILE A 19 -13.36 -3.18 -8.29
C ILE A 19 -12.25 -2.13 -8.20
N THR A 20 -11.88 -1.78 -6.97
CA THR A 20 -10.87 -0.75 -6.72
C THR A 20 -9.47 -1.36 -6.67
N GLU A 21 -8.45 -0.51 -6.80
CA GLU A 21 -7.06 -0.93 -6.63
C GLU A 21 -6.77 -1.45 -5.23
N GLU A 22 -7.31 -0.80 -4.21
CA GLU A 22 -7.17 -1.21 -2.83
C GLU A 22 -7.69 -2.65 -2.62
N GLU A 23 -8.87 -2.94 -3.15
CA GLU A 23 -9.45 -4.30 -3.09
C GLU A 23 -8.57 -5.31 -3.83
N ILE A 24 -7.96 -4.92 -4.94
CA ILE A 24 -7.03 -5.78 -5.68
C ILE A 24 -5.74 -6.01 -4.87
N ASP A 25 -5.20 -5.00 -4.23
CA ASP A 25 -4.00 -5.13 -3.40
C ASP A 25 -4.26 -6.00 -2.16
N ASP A 26 -5.41 -5.85 -1.54
CA ASP A 26 -5.85 -6.72 -0.45
C ASP A 26 -5.99 -8.20 -0.90
N LEU A 27 -6.52 -8.42 -2.10
CA LEU A 27 -6.63 -9.78 -2.68
C LEU A 27 -5.26 -10.36 -3.05
N ILE A 28 -4.34 -9.55 -3.57
CA ILE A 28 -2.97 -9.98 -3.84
C ILE A 28 -2.30 -10.40 -2.53
N TYR A 29 -2.45 -9.60 -1.50
CA TYR A 29 -1.90 -9.88 -0.19
C TYR A 29 -2.48 -11.19 0.39
N ALA A 30 -3.81 -11.32 0.42
CA ALA A 30 -4.46 -12.52 0.92
C ALA A 30 -4.06 -13.77 0.12
N GLY A 31 -3.88 -13.63 -1.19
CA GLY A 31 -3.45 -14.73 -2.06
C GLY A 31 -2.00 -15.17 -1.81
N ASP A 32 -1.14 -14.26 -1.35
CA ASP A 32 0.24 -14.62 -0.94
C ASP A 32 0.28 -15.33 0.40
N TYR A 33 -0.59 -14.91 1.31
CA TYR A 33 -0.64 -15.45 2.66
C TYR A 33 -1.10 -16.93 2.71
N VAL A 34 -1.94 -17.34 1.77
CA VAL A 34 -2.39 -18.75 1.64
C VAL A 34 -1.24 -19.71 1.32
N TYR A 35 -0.11 -19.20 0.82
CA TYR A 35 1.07 -19.99 0.47
C TYR A 35 2.19 -19.94 1.51
N ASP A 36 2.00 -19.24 2.63
CA ASP A 36 2.96 -19.28 3.73
C ASP A 36 2.64 -20.50 4.62
N PRO A 37 3.47 -21.57 4.61
CA PRO A 37 3.23 -22.76 5.44
C PRO A 37 3.35 -22.49 6.94
N ASP A 38 3.93 -21.36 7.35
CA ASP A 38 4.13 -20.96 8.75
C ASP A 38 2.99 -20.03 9.25
N CYS A 39 1.96 -19.82 8.42
CA CYS A 39 0.83 -18.98 8.77
C CYS A 39 -0.11 -19.66 9.78
N ASP A 40 -0.40 -19.00 10.89
CA ASP A 40 -1.38 -19.47 11.88
C ASP A 40 -2.81 -19.35 11.31
N PRO A 41 -3.50 -20.48 11.06
CA PRO A 41 -4.87 -20.44 10.54
C PRO A 41 -5.91 -19.89 11.54
N SER A 42 -5.50 -19.59 12.77
CA SER A 42 -6.37 -18.99 13.81
C SER A 42 -6.37 -17.46 13.80
N GLU A 43 -5.53 -16.80 13.01
CA GLU A 43 -5.56 -15.35 12.88
C GLU A 43 -6.82 -14.87 12.14
N PRO A 44 -7.43 -13.72 12.59
CA PRO A 44 -8.71 -13.24 12.07
C PRO A 44 -8.64 -12.61 10.67
N TYR A 45 -7.55 -12.83 9.94
CA TYR A 45 -7.46 -12.38 8.56
C TYR A 45 -8.30 -13.28 7.69
N ALA A 46 -9.36 -12.69 7.18
CA ALA A 46 -10.26 -13.32 6.23
C ALA A 46 -9.45 -14.07 5.17
N THR A 47 -9.73 -15.36 5.00
CA THR A 47 -9.17 -16.13 3.89
C THR A 47 -9.47 -15.40 2.58
N LEU A 48 -8.67 -15.61 1.56
CA LEU A 48 -8.91 -15.03 0.23
C LEU A 48 -10.36 -15.26 -0.22
N GLU A 49 -10.93 -16.44 0.08
CA GLU A 49 -12.33 -16.76 -0.19
C GLU A 49 -13.30 -15.83 0.57
N CYS A 50 -13.05 -15.59 1.84
CA CYS A 50 -13.87 -14.69 2.65
C CYS A 50 -13.83 -13.25 2.09
N MET A 51 -12.66 -12.76 1.74
CA MET A 51 -12.53 -11.43 1.14
C MET A 51 -13.27 -11.32 -0.19
N ILE A 52 -13.15 -12.32 -1.06
CA ILE A 52 -13.87 -12.37 -2.33
C ILE A 52 -15.39 -12.47 -2.09
N SER A 53 -15.83 -13.20 -1.05
CA SER A 53 -17.26 -13.32 -0.73
C SER A 53 -17.90 -12.00 -0.28
N LEU A 54 -17.13 -11.10 0.31
CA LEU A 54 -17.58 -9.77 0.72
C LEU A 54 -17.70 -8.78 -0.47
N LEU A 55 -17.06 -9.09 -1.60
CA LEU A 55 -17.19 -8.25 -2.79
C LEU A 55 -18.59 -8.38 -3.40
N PRO A 56 -19.23 -7.27 -3.82
CA PRO A 56 -20.43 -7.31 -4.66
C PRO A 56 -20.21 -8.13 -5.94
N GLU A 57 -21.26 -8.72 -6.47
CA GLU A 57 -21.20 -9.56 -7.67
C GLU A 57 -20.48 -8.89 -8.84
N GLN A 58 -20.76 -7.60 -9.09
CA GLN A 58 -20.09 -6.82 -10.13
C GLN A 58 -18.57 -6.78 -9.94
N LYS A 59 -18.09 -6.59 -8.72
CA LYS A 59 -16.65 -6.56 -8.42
C LYS A 59 -16.00 -7.94 -8.55
N ARG A 60 -16.70 -9.01 -8.20
CA ARG A 60 -16.21 -10.40 -8.45
C ARG A 60 -16.10 -10.68 -9.95
N HIS A 61 -17.02 -10.14 -10.72
CA HIS A 61 -16.98 -10.21 -12.17
C HIS A 61 -15.77 -9.46 -12.75
N ASP A 62 -15.51 -8.24 -12.28
CA ASP A 62 -14.33 -7.46 -12.67
C ASP A 62 -13.04 -8.20 -12.30
N LEU A 63 -12.99 -8.79 -11.09
CA LEU A 63 -11.87 -9.62 -10.64
C LEU A 63 -11.63 -10.80 -11.59
N MET A 64 -12.67 -11.50 -11.99
CA MET A 64 -12.58 -12.59 -12.97
C MET A 64 -11.98 -12.12 -14.30
N CYS A 65 -12.41 -10.96 -14.80
CA CYS A 65 -11.85 -10.36 -16.02
C CYS A 65 -10.36 -10.03 -15.88
N LEU A 66 -9.95 -9.49 -14.74
CA LEU A 66 -8.54 -9.21 -14.44
C LEU A 66 -7.71 -10.49 -14.33
N MET A 67 -8.26 -11.54 -13.72
CA MET A 67 -7.61 -12.85 -13.67
C MET A 67 -7.43 -13.46 -15.05
N TYR A 68 -8.42 -13.32 -15.94
CA TYR A 68 -8.33 -13.75 -17.33
C TYR A 68 -7.21 -13.02 -18.07
N LEU A 69 -7.16 -11.69 -17.94
CA LEU A 69 -6.08 -10.89 -18.50
C LEU A 69 -4.71 -11.32 -17.96
N GLY A 70 -4.58 -11.46 -16.62
CA GLY A 70 -3.32 -11.84 -15.99
C GLY A 70 -2.82 -13.22 -16.43
N ARG A 71 -3.73 -14.19 -16.61
CA ARG A 71 -3.41 -15.52 -17.16
C ARG A 71 -2.90 -15.44 -18.59
N ASN A 72 -3.53 -14.64 -19.43
CA ASN A 72 -3.12 -14.47 -20.82
C ASN A 72 -1.79 -13.72 -20.92
N LEU A 73 -1.57 -12.70 -20.07
CA LEU A 73 -0.27 -12.04 -19.95
C LEU A 73 0.85 -13.00 -19.52
N GLU A 74 0.57 -13.95 -18.61
CA GLU A 74 1.53 -14.98 -18.21
C GLU A 74 1.91 -15.90 -19.39
N SER A 75 0.96 -16.22 -20.25
CA SER A 75 1.14 -17.21 -21.33
C SER A 75 1.69 -16.59 -22.62
N TYR A 76 1.25 -15.40 -22.97
CA TYR A 76 1.48 -14.77 -24.28
C TYR A 76 2.13 -13.38 -24.20
N GLY A 77 2.26 -12.82 -23.00
CA GLY A 77 2.72 -11.44 -22.80
C GLY A 77 1.71 -10.40 -23.28
N LEU A 78 2.14 -9.13 -23.25
CA LEU A 78 1.32 -8.00 -23.71
C LEU A 78 1.38 -7.89 -25.24
N CYS A 79 0.43 -8.47 -25.92
CA CYS A 79 0.28 -8.44 -27.39
C CYS A 79 -1.15 -8.04 -27.79
N GLN A 80 -1.34 -7.83 -29.10
CA GLN A 80 -2.63 -7.42 -29.65
C GLN A 80 -3.74 -8.42 -29.31
N GLU A 81 -3.48 -9.70 -29.50
CA GLU A 81 -4.42 -10.79 -29.25
C GLU A 81 -4.83 -10.83 -27.77
N THR A 82 -3.87 -10.78 -26.85
CA THR A 82 -4.13 -10.75 -25.39
C THR A 82 -5.08 -9.62 -24.99
N VAL A 83 -4.89 -8.42 -25.55
CA VAL A 83 -5.71 -7.25 -25.21
C VAL A 83 -7.08 -7.31 -25.87
N ASP A 84 -7.14 -7.77 -27.13
CA ASP A 84 -8.40 -7.89 -27.86
C ASP A 84 -9.30 -8.96 -27.24
N ASP A 85 -8.75 -10.12 -26.88
CA ASP A 85 -9.45 -11.20 -26.17
C ASP A 85 -9.94 -10.76 -24.79
N PHE A 86 -9.12 -10.02 -24.05
CA PHE A 86 -9.54 -9.46 -22.76
C PHE A 86 -10.71 -8.49 -22.91
N CYS A 87 -10.64 -7.57 -23.87
CA CYS A 87 -11.72 -6.61 -24.10
C CYS A 87 -13.01 -7.32 -24.52
N ALA A 88 -12.92 -8.29 -25.44
CA ALA A 88 -14.06 -9.08 -25.88
C ALA A 88 -14.67 -9.88 -24.74
N TYR A 89 -13.85 -10.56 -23.94
CA TYR A 89 -14.29 -11.30 -22.75
C TYR A 89 -14.99 -10.41 -21.72
N ALA A 90 -14.43 -9.24 -21.44
CA ALA A 90 -15.02 -8.30 -20.51
C ALA A 90 -16.32 -7.67 -21.02
N ASP A 91 -16.46 -7.48 -22.34
CA ASP A 91 -17.70 -6.98 -22.97
C ASP A 91 -18.79 -8.05 -23.00
N GLU A 92 -18.45 -9.30 -23.30
CA GLU A 92 -19.36 -10.45 -23.26
C GLU A 92 -19.94 -10.64 -21.85
N LYS A 93 -19.06 -10.58 -20.83
CA LYS A 93 -19.45 -10.83 -19.45
C LYS A 93 -20.21 -9.67 -18.80
N ALA A 94 -20.11 -8.46 -19.31
CA ALA A 94 -20.87 -7.31 -18.80
C ALA A 94 -22.41 -7.44 -19.01
N GLY A 95 -22.86 -8.35 -19.88
CA GLY A 95 -24.27 -8.54 -20.23
C GLY A 95 -24.92 -9.82 -19.68
N GLU A 96 -24.16 -10.73 -19.07
CA GLU A 96 -24.68 -12.03 -18.62
C GLU A 96 -24.69 -12.18 -17.11
N ASN A 97 -25.79 -12.76 -16.58
CA ASN A 97 -25.82 -13.31 -15.21
C ASN A 97 -24.91 -14.56 -15.16
N CYS A 98 -23.64 -14.35 -14.92
CA CYS A 98 -22.63 -15.43 -14.88
C CYS A 98 -22.62 -16.14 -13.50
N SER A 99 -23.66 -16.87 -13.18
CA SER A 99 -23.89 -17.49 -11.88
C SER A 99 -22.93 -18.61 -11.48
N GLY A 100 -21.99 -18.99 -12.29
CA GLY A 100 -21.05 -20.09 -11.98
C GLY A 100 -19.58 -19.66 -11.88
N SER A 101 -19.19 -18.57 -12.51
CA SER A 101 -17.80 -18.14 -12.63
C SER A 101 -17.37 -17.10 -11.61
N THR A 102 -18.32 -16.47 -10.91
CA THR A 102 -18.09 -15.47 -9.86
C THR A 102 -18.23 -16.03 -8.44
N ASP A 103 -18.33 -17.36 -8.31
CA ASP A 103 -18.32 -18.05 -7.01
C ASP A 103 -17.02 -17.75 -6.26
N PRO A 104 -17.09 -17.23 -5.01
CA PRO A 104 -15.90 -16.93 -4.22
C PRO A 104 -14.95 -18.10 -4.05
N ALA A 105 -15.47 -19.31 -3.79
CA ALA A 105 -14.66 -20.51 -3.62
C ALA A 105 -13.95 -20.90 -4.95
N TYR A 106 -14.64 -20.72 -6.09
CA TYR A 106 -14.04 -20.95 -7.40
C TYR A 106 -12.90 -19.94 -7.67
N LEU A 107 -13.11 -18.66 -7.40
CA LEU A 107 -12.10 -17.63 -7.61
C LEU A 107 -10.92 -17.80 -6.66
N ALA A 108 -11.19 -18.03 -5.37
CA ALA A 108 -10.16 -18.25 -4.36
C ALA A 108 -9.35 -19.52 -4.61
N GLY A 109 -9.97 -20.56 -5.17
CA GLY A 109 -9.32 -21.82 -5.53
C GLY A 109 -8.29 -21.68 -6.67
N LYS A 110 -8.16 -20.51 -7.29
CA LYS A 110 -7.14 -20.26 -8.32
C LYS A 110 -5.80 -19.92 -7.68
N ALA A 111 -4.97 -20.94 -7.49
CA ALA A 111 -3.66 -20.87 -6.85
C ALA A 111 -2.71 -19.74 -7.35
N ARG A 112 -3.02 -19.09 -8.46
CA ARG A 112 -2.18 -18.05 -9.08
C ARG A 112 -2.85 -16.68 -9.14
N ILE A 113 -3.97 -16.46 -8.43
CA ILE A 113 -4.72 -15.20 -8.49
C ILE A 113 -3.83 -13.99 -8.19
N ALA A 114 -3.10 -14.01 -7.08
CA ALA A 114 -2.18 -12.93 -6.69
C ALA A 114 -1.12 -12.67 -7.76
N ARG A 115 -0.55 -13.72 -8.36
CA ARG A 115 0.43 -13.60 -9.44
C ARG A 115 -0.16 -12.97 -10.69
N TRP A 116 -1.37 -13.36 -11.10
CA TRP A 116 -2.03 -12.80 -12.27
C TRP A 116 -2.41 -11.35 -12.08
N LEU A 117 -2.93 -10.98 -10.91
CA LEU A 117 -3.23 -9.58 -10.58
C LEU A 117 -1.96 -8.71 -10.59
N ARG A 118 -0.83 -9.21 -10.05
CA ARG A 118 0.46 -8.52 -10.15
C ARG A 118 0.95 -8.35 -11.58
N LEU A 119 0.75 -9.36 -12.43
CA LEU A 119 1.11 -9.25 -13.84
C LEU A 119 0.29 -8.18 -14.55
N VAL A 120 -1.01 -8.10 -14.28
CA VAL A 120 -1.86 -7.03 -14.82
C VAL A 120 -1.33 -5.66 -14.36
N LYS A 121 -1.06 -5.48 -13.07
CA LYS A 121 -0.47 -4.24 -12.55
C LYS A 121 0.84 -3.91 -13.23
N LYS A 122 1.75 -4.85 -13.36
CA LYS A 122 3.08 -4.66 -13.94
C LYS A 122 3.06 -4.35 -15.43
N GLU A 123 2.33 -5.13 -16.21
CA GLU A 123 2.42 -5.11 -17.67
C GLU A 123 1.46 -4.10 -18.30
N VAL A 124 0.28 -3.95 -17.73
CA VAL A 124 -0.73 -3.02 -18.27
C VAL A 124 -0.40 -1.61 -17.82
N ARG A 125 -0.12 -1.41 -16.53
CA ARG A 125 0.52 -0.18 -16.05
C ARG A 125 0.73 -0.09 -14.54
N PRO A 126 1.94 0.20 -14.06
CA PRO A 126 2.20 0.53 -12.67
C PRO A 126 1.56 1.86 -12.21
N ASP A 127 1.36 2.84 -13.12
CA ASP A 127 0.86 4.18 -12.78
C ASP A 127 -0.65 4.36 -13.04
N PHE A 128 -1.34 3.35 -13.54
CA PHE A 128 -2.70 3.51 -14.04
C PHE A 128 -3.77 3.42 -12.95
N TRP A 129 -3.50 2.69 -11.92
CA TRP A 129 -4.37 2.61 -10.75
C TRP A 129 -4.48 3.95 -10.00
N TYR A 130 -3.76 4.97 -10.50
CA TYR A 130 -3.80 6.37 -10.07
C TYR A 130 -4.86 7.23 -10.75
N ILE A 131 -5.83 6.67 -11.48
CA ILE A 131 -6.91 7.49 -12.05
C ILE A 131 -8.19 7.41 -11.20
N GLY A 132 -8.06 7.73 -9.93
CA GLY A 132 -9.00 8.65 -9.33
C GLY A 132 -8.24 9.96 -9.29
N THR A 133 -8.65 10.91 -10.11
CA THR A 133 -8.13 12.28 -10.17
C THR A 133 -6.75 12.43 -9.53
N ARG A 134 -5.68 12.37 -10.36
CA ARG A 134 -4.41 12.91 -9.97
C ARG A 134 -4.70 14.34 -9.51
N TYR A 135 -4.81 14.52 -8.23
CA TYR A 135 -4.71 15.85 -7.67
C TYR A 135 -3.28 16.28 -7.98
N ASP A 136 -3.12 17.22 -8.91
CA ASP A 136 -1.87 17.91 -9.15
C ASP A 136 -1.59 18.87 -7.97
N GLY A 137 -1.70 18.35 -6.75
CA GLY A 137 -1.43 19.09 -5.53
C GLY A 137 -0.14 18.61 -4.91
N ASP A 138 0.84 19.49 -4.85
CA ASP A 138 2.04 19.29 -4.05
C ASP A 138 1.64 19.05 -2.59
N VAL A 139 2.43 18.29 -1.85
CA VAL A 139 2.25 18.16 -0.40
C VAL A 139 3.13 19.17 0.32
N ARG A 140 2.60 19.70 1.42
CA ARG A 140 3.35 20.49 2.37
C ARG A 140 3.58 19.70 3.65
N LEU A 141 4.81 19.72 4.15
CA LEU A 141 5.15 19.19 5.46
C LEU A 141 5.16 20.32 6.48
N ARG A 142 4.19 20.32 7.37
CA ARG A 142 4.06 21.24 8.49
C ARG A 142 4.44 20.54 9.79
N GLU A 143 5.23 21.18 10.64
CA GLU A 143 5.53 20.64 11.97
C GLU A 143 4.25 20.33 12.74
N ILE A 144 4.23 19.18 13.41
CA ILE A 144 3.11 18.73 14.23
C ILE A 144 2.93 19.64 15.45
N THR A 145 1.70 19.83 15.86
CA THR A 145 1.33 20.54 17.07
C THR A 145 0.31 19.75 17.88
N THR A 146 0.06 20.12 19.12
CA THR A 146 -0.96 19.47 19.96
C THR A 146 -2.39 19.62 19.39
N ASP A 147 -2.62 20.59 18.53
CA ASP A 147 -3.92 20.78 17.85
C ASP A 147 -4.19 19.69 16.82
N ASP A 148 -3.16 18.98 16.37
CA ASP A 148 -3.26 17.88 15.42
C ASP A 148 -3.64 16.54 16.08
N ALA A 149 -3.80 16.50 17.42
CA ALA A 149 -4.06 15.28 18.14
C ALA A 149 -5.30 14.52 17.65
N ASP A 150 -6.36 15.23 17.27
CA ASP A 150 -7.58 14.59 16.77
C ASP A 150 -7.39 13.96 15.39
N PHE A 151 -6.63 14.60 14.51
CA PHE A 151 -6.23 14.03 13.22
C PHE A 151 -5.31 12.83 13.41
N MET A 152 -4.33 12.92 14.29
CA MET A 152 -3.44 11.81 14.60
C MET A 152 -4.20 10.62 15.18
N MET A 153 -5.19 10.86 16.07
CA MET A 153 -6.07 9.80 16.56
C MET A 153 -6.85 9.12 15.43
N GLN A 154 -7.34 9.88 14.46
CA GLN A 154 -7.98 9.30 13.27
C GLN A 154 -7.00 8.40 12.51
N LEU A 155 -5.76 8.87 12.30
CA LEU A 155 -4.73 8.16 11.54
C LEU A 155 -4.32 6.86 12.22
N VAL A 156 -4.00 6.89 13.52
CA VAL A 156 -3.52 5.72 14.27
C VAL A 156 -4.62 4.75 14.69
N SER A 157 -5.89 5.16 14.62
CA SER A 157 -7.03 4.28 14.87
C SER A 157 -7.50 3.52 13.63
N ASP A 158 -7.01 3.88 12.44
CA ASP A 158 -7.36 3.16 11.21
C ASP A 158 -6.56 1.85 11.13
N PRO A 159 -7.24 0.68 11.16
CA PRO A 159 -6.55 -0.61 11.15
C PRO A 159 -5.79 -0.89 9.85
N LYS A 160 -6.11 -0.20 8.75
CA LYS A 160 -5.37 -0.30 7.50
C LYS A 160 -4.03 0.43 7.60
N VAL A 161 -4.02 1.61 8.23
CA VAL A 161 -2.82 2.41 8.46
C VAL A 161 -1.87 1.69 9.40
N THR A 162 -2.39 1.19 10.52
CA THR A 162 -1.60 0.59 11.60
C THR A 162 -1.26 -0.89 11.37
N ARG A 163 -1.76 -1.49 10.31
CA ARG A 163 -1.58 -2.92 9.99
C ARG A 163 -0.15 -3.43 10.13
N PHE A 164 0.82 -2.63 9.75
CA PHE A 164 2.25 -2.96 9.77
C PHE A 164 3.04 -2.14 10.79
N ILE A 165 2.35 -1.40 11.66
CA ILE A 165 2.96 -0.51 12.65
C ILE A 165 2.39 -0.86 14.02
N PRO A 166 2.98 -1.83 14.73
CA PRO A 166 2.49 -2.23 16.06
C PRO A 166 2.81 -1.15 17.11
N GLY A 167 2.02 -1.14 18.18
CA GLY A 167 2.31 -0.32 19.37
C GLY A 167 1.99 1.17 19.21
N MET A 168 1.13 1.55 18.27
CA MET A 168 0.71 2.95 18.12
C MET A 168 -0.09 3.43 19.34
N ILE A 169 0.16 4.67 19.74
CA ILE A 169 -0.56 5.35 20.83
C ILE A 169 -2.03 5.53 20.40
N GLN A 170 -2.94 4.92 21.15
CA GLN A 170 -4.39 5.00 20.87
C GLN A 170 -5.17 5.79 21.95
N ASP A 171 -4.46 6.62 22.67
CA ASP A 171 -5.02 7.52 23.68
C ASP A 171 -4.64 8.97 23.36
N ARG A 172 -5.64 9.85 23.29
CA ARG A 172 -5.45 11.23 22.89
C ARG A 172 -4.54 12.03 23.83
N GLU A 173 -4.65 11.82 25.13
CA GLU A 173 -3.86 12.54 26.13
C GLU A 173 -2.40 12.07 26.09
N MET A 174 -2.19 10.77 25.93
CA MET A 174 -0.86 10.21 25.72
C MET A 174 -0.23 10.73 24.42
N LEU A 175 -1.01 10.88 23.35
CA LEU A 175 -0.55 11.44 22.08
C LEU A 175 -0.13 12.91 22.23
N ILE A 176 -0.93 13.72 22.92
CA ILE A 176 -0.57 15.11 23.25
C ILE A 176 0.72 15.15 24.07
N SER A 177 0.84 14.29 25.09
CA SER A 177 2.04 14.20 25.91
C SER A 177 3.27 13.79 25.09
N TRP A 178 3.09 12.87 24.15
CA TRP A 178 4.16 12.46 23.23
C TRP A 178 4.58 13.64 22.34
N ILE A 179 3.64 14.37 21.70
CA ILE A 179 3.96 15.54 20.90
C ILE A 179 4.75 16.58 21.71
N GLN A 180 4.36 16.82 22.96
CA GLN A 180 5.05 17.75 23.85
C GLN A 180 6.45 17.27 24.28
N SER A 181 6.71 15.97 24.20
CA SER A 181 7.97 15.36 24.59
C SER A 181 8.99 15.26 23.46
N LEU A 182 8.60 15.61 22.22
CA LEU A 182 9.50 15.57 21.06
C LEU A 182 10.76 16.39 21.30
N GLY A 183 11.90 15.78 21.05
CA GLY A 183 13.22 16.40 21.20
C GLY A 183 13.61 17.23 19.98
N THR A 184 14.78 17.83 20.04
CA THR A 184 15.32 18.64 18.93
C THR A 184 15.81 17.79 17.75
N THR A 185 15.88 16.48 17.92
CA THR A 185 16.29 15.50 16.90
C THR A 185 15.11 14.78 16.28
N ASP A 186 13.90 14.99 16.82
CA ASP A 186 12.67 14.33 16.40
C ASP A 186 11.81 15.33 15.62
N HIS A 187 11.81 15.20 14.33
CA HIS A 187 11.07 16.09 13.43
C HIS A 187 9.82 15.34 12.94
N GLU A 188 8.68 15.73 13.48
CA GLU A 188 7.38 15.17 13.14
C GLU A 188 6.56 16.17 12.33
N TYR A 189 6.00 15.73 11.23
CA TYR A 189 5.29 16.58 10.29
C TYR A 189 3.92 16.02 9.96
N ILE A 190 2.93 16.91 9.95
CA ILE A 190 1.66 16.65 9.29
C ILE A 190 1.83 16.84 7.78
N VAL A 191 1.33 15.90 7.00
CA VAL A 191 1.27 15.96 5.55
C VAL A 191 -0.05 16.61 5.14
N GLU A 192 0.02 17.75 4.47
CA GLU A 192 -1.14 18.53 3.99
C GLU A 192 -1.11 18.60 2.47
N ILE A 193 -2.27 18.68 1.82
CA ILE A 193 -2.35 19.03 0.40
C ILE A 193 -2.15 20.55 0.27
N GLU A 194 -1.13 20.95 -0.46
CA GLU A 194 -0.80 22.36 -0.63
C GLU A 194 -1.96 23.16 -1.24
N GLY A 195 -2.22 24.34 -0.68
CA GLY A 195 -3.34 25.18 -1.11
C GLY A 195 -4.72 24.76 -0.59
N THR A 196 -4.77 23.78 0.27
CA THR A 196 -5.98 23.33 0.98
C THR A 196 -5.73 23.23 2.48
N ASP A 197 -6.78 23.02 3.28
CA ASP A 197 -6.67 22.71 4.71
C ASP A 197 -6.77 21.17 4.94
N GLU A 198 -6.56 20.36 3.90
CA GLU A 198 -6.77 18.93 3.96
C GLU A 198 -5.53 18.20 4.50
N LEU A 199 -5.68 17.60 5.70
CA LEU A 199 -4.66 16.78 6.35
C LEU A 199 -4.77 15.35 5.82
N ILE A 200 -3.64 14.78 5.35
CA ILE A 200 -3.67 13.49 4.65
C ILE A 200 -2.81 12.42 5.31
N GLY A 201 -1.89 12.81 6.18
CA GLY A 201 -0.99 11.88 6.83
C GLY A 201 -0.01 12.54 7.78
N GLU A 202 0.92 11.75 8.21
CA GLU A 202 2.06 12.12 9.05
C GLU A 202 3.33 11.54 8.45
N CYS A 203 4.46 12.22 8.64
CA CYS A 203 5.78 11.69 8.37
C CYS A 203 6.82 12.25 9.33
N SER A 204 7.84 11.43 9.62
CA SER A 204 8.87 11.73 10.61
C SER A 204 10.28 11.64 10.04
N LEU A 205 11.18 12.40 10.66
CA LEU A 205 12.62 12.33 10.45
C LEU A 205 13.32 12.44 11.81
N THR A 206 13.90 11.35 12.27
CA THR A 206 14.69 11.33 13.51
C THR A 206 16.17 11.37 13.20
N GLU A 207 16.89 12.37 13.71
CA GLU A 207 18.33 12.50 13.52
C GLU A 207 19.09 11.47 14.36
N GLN A 208 20.03 10.76 13.75
CA GLN A 208 20.92 9.79 14.37
C GLN A 208 22.39 10.11 14.06
N GLY A 209 22.90 11.21 14.60
CA GLY A 209 24.21 11.74 14.28
C GLY A 209 24.26 12.33 12.87
N GLU A 210 25.07 11.74 11.98
CA GLU A 210 25.13 12.17 10.57
C GLU A 210 24.07 11.49 9.67
N ASN A 211 23.28 10.58 10.23
CA ASN A 211 22.24 9.83 9.54
C ASN A 211 20.86 10.22 10.06
N GLY A 212 19.80 9.82 9.36
CA GLY A 212 18.42 10.01 9.79
C GLY A 212 17.58 8.77 9.53
N GLU A 213 16.56 8.56 10.35
CA GLU A 213 15.53 7.56 10.11
C GLU A 213 14.22 8.25 9.76
N ILE A 214 13.54 7.76 8.72
CA ILE A 214 12.25 8.31 8.28
C ILE A 214 11.12 7.31 8.51
N GLY A 215 9.96 7.86 8.89
CA GLY A 215 8.68 7.19 8.95
C GLY A 215 7.64 7.93 8.11
N PHE A 216 6.56 7.26 7.72
CA PHE A 216 5.43 7.89 7.06
C PHE A 216 4.16 7.05 7.16
N MET A 217 3.04 7.73 7.32
CA MET A 217 1.68 7.18 7.32
C MET A 217 0.75 8.10 6.57
N LEU A 218 -0.14 7.55 5.77
CA LEU A 218 -1.21 8.30 5.10
C LEU A 218 -2.56 7.64 5.34
N LEU A 219 -3.61 8.44 5.38
CA LEU A 219 -4.99 7.90 5.38
C LEU A 219 -5.26 7.13 4.09
N PRO A 220 -5.97 5.99 4.15
CA PRO A 220 -6.19 5.10 3.01
C PRO A 220 -6.79 5.79 1.78
N LYS A 221 -7.67 6.78 1.99
CA LYS A 221 -8.30 7.52 0.88
C LYS A 221 -7.31 8.31 0.00
N TYR A 222 -6.06 8.48 0.46
CA TYR A 222 -5.00 9.18 -0.30
C TYR A 222 -3.90 8.24 -0.80
N TRP A 223 -4.02 6.94 -0.56
CA TRP A 223 -3.07 5.97 -1.07
C TRP A 223 -3.11 5.92 -2.59
N HIS A 224 -2.02 5.47 -3.20
CA HIS A 224 -1.88 5.29 -4.65
C HIS A 224 -2.10 6.54 -5.52
N GLN A 225 -2.08 7.73 -4.94
CA GLN A 225 -2.25 9.01 -5.64
C GLN A 225 -0.95 9.83 -5.77
N GLY A 226 0.20 9.26 -5.41
CA GLY A 226 1.50 9.92 -5.48
C GLY A 226 1.90 10.64 -4.20
N TYR A 227 0.97 11.01 -3.33
CA TYR A 227 1.23 11.79 -2.10
C TYR A 227 2.32 11.18 -1.20
N GLY A 228 2.35 9.85 -1.05
CA GLY A 228 3.40 9.20 -0.27
C GLY A 228 4.80 9.40 -0.85
N THR A 229 4.93 9.34 -2.18
CA THR A 229 6.20 9.60 -2.86
C THR A 229 6.63 11.06 -2.69
N GLU A 230 5.69 12.00 -2.80
CA GLU A 230 5.97 13.43 -2.59
C GLU A 230 6.33 13.73 -1.14
N ALA A 231 5.62 13.16 -0.17
CA ALA A 231 5.94 13.30 1.26
C ALA A 231 7.36 12.80 1.58
N VAL A 232 7.73 11.60 1.07
CA VAL A 232 9.08 11.06 1.27
C VAL A 232 10.14 11.90 0.55
N ASN A 233 9.88 12.41 -0.65
CA ASN A 233 10.81 13.32 -1.33
C ASN A 233 10.97 14.64 -0.56
N SER A 234 9.90 15.20 -0.02
CA SER A 234 9.96 16.38 0.84
C SER A 234 10.76 16.14 2.13
N LEU A 235 10.70 14.93 2.73
CA LEU A 235 11.57 14.54 3.84
C LEU A 235 13.04 14.46 3.40
N ILE A 236 13.32 13.94 2.21
CA ILE A 236 14.67 13.88 1.66
C ILE A 236 15.25 15.28 1.49
N ASP A 237 14.47 16.22 0.95
CA ASP A 237 14.89 17.61 0.79
C ASP A 237 15.17 18.28 2.15
N LYS A 238 14.33 18.02 3.16
CA LYS A 238 14.58 18.49 4.54
C LYS A 238 15.85 17.88 5.13
N ALA A 239 16.08 16.57 4.95
CA ALA A 239 17.28 15.90 5.39
C ALA A 239 18.56 16.47 4.74
N GLN A 240 18.50 16.82 3.43
CA GLN A 240 19.59 17.50 2.72
C GLN A 240 19.88 18.87 3.35
N ALA A 241 18.84 19.65 3.63
CA ALA A 241 18.98 20.94 4.28
C ALA A 241 19.63 20.84 5.69
N MET A 242 19.34 19.75 6.41
CA MET A 242 19.93 19.41 7.71
C MET A 242 21.33 18.80 7.59
N LYS A 243 21.84 18.57 6.37
CA LYS A 243 23.14 17.94 6.09
C LYS A 243 23.25 16.48 6.57
N ILE A 244 22.14 15.79 6.62
CA ILE A 244 22.09 14.34 6.87
C ILE A 244 22.72 13.63 5.67
N LYS A 245 23.60 12.66 5.91
CA LYS A 245 24.35 11.97 4.85
C LYS A 245 23.66 10.72 4.32
N GLU A 246 22.95 10.02 5.18
CA GLU A 246 22.26 8.79 4.83
C GLU A 246 20.91 8.74 5.52
N LEU A 247 19.85 8.39 4.78
CA LEU A 247 18.55 8.11 5.32
C LEU A 247 18.27 6.62 5.40
N MET A 248 17.65 6.23 6.49
CA MET A 248 17.19 4.88 6.75
C MET A 248 15.66 4.85 6.87
N ALA A 249 15.05 3.80 6.42
CA ALA A 249 13.64 3.51 6.64
C ALA A 249 13.48 2.03 6.98
N THR A 250 12.59 1.73 7.91
CA THR A 250 12.30 0.37 8.35
C THR A 250 10.84 0.05 8.07
N THR A 251 10.55 -1.10 7.47
CA THR A 251 9.17 -1.54 7.21
C THR A 251 9.06 -3.05 7.28
N ASP A 252 7.85 -3.52 7.58
CA ASP A 252 7.50 -4.95 7.51
C ASP A 252 7.71 -5.48 6.08
N GLU A 253 8.22 -6.69 5.94
CA GLU A 253 8.49 -7.30 4.61
C GLU A 253 7.21 -7.53 3.81
N ARG A 254 6.07 -7.64 4.48
CA ARG A 254 4.75 -7.79 3.88
C ARG A 254 4.17 -6.46 3.39
N ASN A 255 4.71 -5.32 3.85
CA ASN A 255 4.27 -4.00 3.42
C ASN A 255 4.84 -3.65 2.04
N THR A 256 4.32 -4.32 1.01
CA THR A 256 4.80 -4.15 -0.37
C THR A 256 4.60 -2.73 -0.90
N ALA A 257 3.59 -2.02 -0.40
CA ALA A 257 3.32 -0.63 -0.77
C ALA A 257 4.45 0.29 -0.30
N ALA A 258 4.82 0.24 0.99
CA ALA A 258 5.93 1.03 1.53
C ALA A 258 7.27 0.64 0.89
N ILE A 259 7.51 -0.66 0.65
CA ILE A 259 8.72 -1.14 -0.03
C ILE A 259 8.86 -0.53 -1.43
N ARG A 260 7.80 -0.54 -2.24
CA ARG A 260 7.80 0.03 -3.58
C ARG A 260 7.98 1.54 -3.56
N LEU A 261 7.31 2.22 -2.63
CA LEU A 261 7.44 3.66 -2.45
C LEU A 261 8.89 4.03 -2.12
N LEU A 262 9.50 3.38 -1.13
CA LEU A 262 10.91 3.63 -0.77
C LEU A 262 11.85 3.37 -1.95
N GLN A 263 11.64 2.27 -2.69
CA GLN A 263 12.44 1.97 -3.89
C GLN A 263 12.26 3.03 -4.98
N SER A 264 11.06 3.55 -5.21
CA SER A 264 10.82 4.62 -6.19
C SER A 264 11.47 5.94 -5.79
N CYS A 265 11.63 6.19 -4.49
CA CYS A 265 12.38 7.31 -3.94
C CYS A 265 13.90 7.07 -3.87
N GLY A 266 14.40 5.98 -4.46
CA GLY A 266 15.84 5.69 -4.55
C GLY A 266 16.46 5.01 -3.33
N PHE A 267 15.63 4.50 -2.40
CA PHE A 267 16.12 3.68 -1.31
C PHE A 267 16.50 2.26 -1.80
N THR A 268 17.56 1.70 -1.25
CA THR A 268 17.99 0.34 -1.54
C THR A 268 17.88 -0.55 -0.31
N LYS A 269 17.35 -1.76 -0.49
CA LYS A 269 17.27 -2.74 0.60
C LYS A 269 18.68 -3.19 1.01
N LYS A 270 19.00 -3.04 2.28
CA LYS A 270 20.32 -3.41 2.83
C LYS A 270 20.29 -4.66 3.70
N LYS A 271 19.22 -4.84 4.50
CA LYS A 271 19.18 -5.89 5.50
C LYS A 271 17.73 -6.36 5.72
N SER A 272 17.55 -7.64 5.95
CA SER A 272 16.32 -8.22 6.51
C SER A 272 16.64 -8.79 7.88
N GLY A 273 15.72 -8.67 8.84
CA GLY A 273 15.91 -9.18 10.20
C GLY A 273 14.59 -9.25 10.95
N TRP A 274 14.63 -9.82 12.14
CA TRP A 274 13.50 -9.89 13.06
C TRP A 274 13.58 -8.74 14.05
N MET A 275 12.49 -8.03 14.26
CA MET A 275 12.32 -7.10 15.36
C MET A 275 11.35 -7.72 16.37
N VAL A 276 11.79 -7.87 17.62
CA VAL A 276 10.92 -8.26 18.72
C VAL A 276 10.49 -6.96 19.41
N MET A 277 9.21 -6.66 19.42
CA MET A 277 8.66 -5.57 20.22
C MET A 277 8.50 -6.10 21.64
N LEU A 278 9.23 -5.52 22.56
CA LEU A 278 9.02 -5.75 24.00
C LEU A 278 7.86 -4.85 24.44
N SER A 279 6.70 -5.42 24.73
CA SER A 279 5.66 -4.67 25.43
C SER A 279 6.09 -4.55 26.90
N GLU A 280 6.05 -3.33 27.45
CA GLU A 280 6.35 -3.09 28.87
C GLU A 280 5.29 -3.64 29.85
N SER A 281 4.35 -4.46 29.42
CA SER A 281 3.42 -5.16 30.30
C SER A 281 4.01 -6.51 30.69
N GLU A 282 4.44 -6.61 31.93
CA GLU A 282 4.78 -7.89 32.59
C GLU A 282 3.62 -8.87 32.45
N GLY A 283 3.77 -9.90 31.63
CA GLY A 283 2.89 -11.06 31.71
C GLY A 283 2.73 -11.95 30.49
N ASP A 284 2.93 -11.52 29.26
CA ASP A 284 2.80 -12.43 28.11
C ASP A 284 3.90 -12.19 27.08
N VAL A 285 4.88 -13.09 27.09
CA VAL A 285 5.90 -13.18 26.04
C VAL A 285 5.35 -14.04 24.90
N ALA A 286 4.30 -13.55 24.26
CA ALA A 286 3.98 -13.96 22.90
C ALA A 286 4.62 -12.92 21.97
N GLY A 287 5.89 -13.10 21.68
CA GLY A 287 6.59 -12.23 20.76
C GLY A 287 6.01 -12.40 19.35
N ASN A 288 5.16 -11.47 18.94
CA ASN A 288 4.86 -11.28 17.52
C ASN A 288 6.13 -10.78 16.85
N GLY A 289 7.01 -11.72 16.47
CA GLY A 289 8.21 -11.39 15.70
C GLY A 289 7.80 -10.98 14.30
N GLN A 290 8.06 -9.71 13.95
CA GLN A 290 7.89 -9.24 12.57
C GLN A 290 9.21 -9.31 11.83
N THR A 291 9.20 -9.82 10.61
CA THR A 291 10.35 -9.70 9.72
C THR A 291 10.36 -8.31 9.12
N ILE A 292 11.40 -7.54 9.37
CA ILE A 292 11.55 -6.18 8.87
C ILE A 292 12.59 -6.08 7.77
N ASN A 293 12.35 -5.19 6.84
CA ASN A 293 13.32 -4.78 5.83
C ASN A 293 13.86 -3.39 6.15
N GLN A 294 15.18 -3.25 6.15
CA GLN A 294 15.85 -1.98 6.28
C GLN A 294 16.27 -1.46 4.90
N PHE A 295 15.91 -0.22 4.63
CA PHE A 295 16.24 0.49 3.40
C PHE A 295 17.15 1.66 3.70
N ARG A 296 18.07 1.98 2.80
CA ARG A 296 18.99 3.12 2.92
C ARG A 296 19.13 3.87 1.62
N ARG A 297 19.33 5.18 1.72
CA ARG A 297 19.60 6.09 0.63
C ARG A 297 20.67 7.09 1.07
N SER A 298 21.73 7.29 0.27
CA SER A 298 22.62 8.45 0.42
C SER A 298 21.92 9.71 -0.04
N VAL A 299 22.07 10.77 0.70
CA VAL A 299 21.34 12.04 0.54
C VAL A 299 22.27 13.15 0.04
#